data_5fb956f0189777e7e0223e206a99ed25
#
_entry.id   5fb956f0189777e7e0223e206a99ed25
#
_cell.length_a   1.000
_cell.length_b   1.000
_cell.length_c   1.000
_cell.angle_alpha   90.00
_cell.angle_beta   90.00
_cell.angle_gamma   90.00
#
_symmetry.space_group_name_H-M   'P 1'
#
loop_
_entity.id
_entity.type
_entity.pdbx_description
1 polymer ?
#
loop_
_entity_poly.entity_id
_entity_poly.type
_entity_poly.pdbx_seq_one_letter_code
_entity_poly.pdbx_strand_id
1 'polypeptide(L)'
;PLVIRRLNRYEYNNAVRDLLQLRGDIYPLPEKIIKGSQYFDPATGKMPDAIKVGNRTLGKFQLERQILEGVDPFAIDLQAEHGFNNRGEELSVSPLLLESLLSLGRSIVHAPEFDAYTGLADTFFKEQESSIGDVLRPFLERAFRGPVEDAALQRYVAFHHAEETRTGSYGLAMKSVVAAILASPKFLYVFEGKSDQEGKLLLDDYELAQRLSFFLWSSIPDAPLMEAARRGELTQVEVLESQVRRMLDDPRSRALSENFARQWLRL
;
A
#
# COMPACT_ATOMS: atom_id res chain seq x y z
N PRO A 1 -0.62 16.89 -18.65
CA PRO A 1 0.41 15.86 -18.44
C PRO A 1 -0.14 14.79 -17.53
N LEU A 2 0.15 13.52 -17.86
CA LEU A 2 -0.19 12.38 -17.02
C LEU A 2 0.68 12.46 -15.76
N VAL A 3 0.07 12.51 -14.57
CA VAL A 3 0.80 12.46 -13.33
C VAL A 3 0.91 10.99 -12.91
N ILE A 4 2.14 10.50 -12.83
CA ILE A 4 2.44 9.14 -12.39
C ILE A 4 3.30 9.27 -11.14
N ARG A 5 2.85 8.67 -10.04
CA ARG A 5 3.67 8.57 -8.83
C ARG A 5 3.74 7.14 -8.32
N ARG A 6 4.87 6.76 -7.77
CA ARG A 6 5.03 5.50 -7.06
C ARG A 6 4.42 5.59 -5.66
N LEU A 7 3.93 4.47 -5.15
CA LEU A 7 3.59 4.36 -3.72
C LEU A 7 4.86 4.60 -2.88
N ASN A 8 4.74 5.43 -1.86
CA ASN A 8 5.78 5.53 -0.85
C ASN A 8 5.74 4.33 0.11
N ARG A 9 6.71 4.22 1.00
CA ARG A 9 6.82 3.11 1.95
C ARG A 9 5.55 2.91 2.80
N TYR A 10 4.95 3.99 3.25
CA TYR A 10 3.77 3.96 4.10
C TYR A 10 2.54 3.46 3.31
N GLU A 11 2.31 4.00 2.13
CA GLU A 11 1.24 3.60 1.22
C GLU A 11 1.40 2.13 0.77
N TYR A 12 2.64 1.72 0.47
CA TYR A 12 2.94 0.33 0.11
C TYR A 12 2.63 -0.62 1.26
N ASN A 13 3.10 -0.33 2.48
CA ASN A 13 2.79 -1.14 3.66
C ASN A 13 1.29 -1.32 3.86
N ASN A 14 0.54 -0.23 3.85
CA ASN A 14 -0.90 -0.27 4.04
C ASN A 14 -1.62 -1.01 2.91
N ALA A 15 -1.22 -0.76 1.66
CA ALA A 15 -1.80 -1.42 0.49
C ALA A 15 -1.57 -2.94 0.54
N VAL A 16 -0.37 -3.39 0.88
CA VAL A 16 -0.05 -4.82 1.00
C VAL A 16 -0.77 -5.45 2.19
N ARG A 17 -0.78 -4.77 3.35
CA ARG A 17 -1.51 -5.23 4.54
C ARG A 17 -2.99 -5.45 4.21
N ASP A 18 -3.63 -4.46 3.60
CA ASP A 18 -5.06 -4.51 3.31
C ASP A 18 -5.37 -5.48 2.17
N LEU A 19 -4.49 -5.61 1.16
CA LEU A 19 -4.65 -6.56 0.05
C LEU A 19 -4.57 -8.01 0.54
N LEU A 20 -3.57 -8.31 1.35
CA LEU A 20 -3.29 -9.65 1.86
C LEU A 20 -4.02 -9.94 3.18
N GLN A 21 -4.83 -8.99 3.68
CA GLN A 21 -5.54 -9.10 4.96
C GLN A 21 -4.61 -9.49 6.12
N LEU A 22 -3.43 -8.85 6.17
CA LEU A 22 -2.46 -9.12 7.22
C LEU A 22 -2.95 -8.55 8.56
N ARG A 23 -2.73 -9.31 9.63
CA ARG A 23 -3.11 -8.92 11.00
C ARG A 23 -2.21 -7.84 11.61
N GLY A 24 -1.22 -7.37 10.87
CA GLY A 24 -0.29 -6.34 11.30
C GLY A 24 0.44 -5.71 10.14
N ASP A 25 1.21 -4.66 10.43
CA ASP A 25 2.02 -3.96 9.45
C ASP A 25 3.25 -4.79 9.06
N ILE A 26 3.71 -4.65 7.82
CA ILE A 26 4.94 -5.30 7.34
C ILE A 26 6.14 -4.61 7.99
N TYR A 27 6.06 -3.27 8.08
CA TYR A 27 7.07 -2.44 8.71
C TYR A 27 6.50 -1.72 9.92
N PRO A 28 7.33 -1.44 10.94
CA PRO A 28 6.94 -0.52 11.98
C PRO A 28 6.68 0.87 11.39
N LEU A 29 5.47 1.39 11.56
CA LEU A 29 5.03 2.70 11.10
C LEU A 29 4.36 3.48 12.23
N PRO A 30 4.56 4.81 12.31
CA PRO A 30 5.62 5.56 11.63
C PRO A 30 7.00 5.04 12.04
N GLU A 31 8.01 5.33 11.24
CA GLU A 31 9.39 5.03 11.67
C GLU A 31 9.64 5.71 13.00
N LYS A 32 9.62 4.94 14.07
CA LYS A 32 10.02 5.44 15.40
C LYS A 32 11.54 5.50 15.45
N ILE A 33 12.09 6.43 14.69
CA ILE A 33 13.53 6.70 14.67
C ILE A 33 14.01 7.13 16.06
N ILE A 34 13.11 7.64 16.88
CA ILE A 34 13.40 8.02 18.26
C ILE A 34 12.11 7.86 19.07
N LYS A 35 12.13 7.10 20.15
CA LYS A 35 11.37 7.54 21.31
C LYS A 35 12.01 8.84 21.76
N GLY A 36 11.57 9.94 21.15
CA GLY A 36 11.94 11.26 21.62
C GLY A 36 11.60 11.32 23.10
N SER A 37 12.55 11.68 23.93
CA SER A 37 12.21 12.31 25.18
C SER A 37 11.09 13.28 24.84
N GLN A 38 9.98 13.22 25.55
CA GLN A 38 8.86 14.12 25.33
C GLN A 38 9.38 15.54 25.63
N TYR A 39 9.75 16.24 24.57
CA TYR A 39 10.22 17.63 24.69
C TYR A 39 9.07 18.59 25.02
N PHE A 40 7.85 18.15 24.81
CA PHE A 40 6.66 18.92 25.08
C PHE A 40 5.80 18.16 26.10
N ASP A 41 5.49 18.82 27.19
CA ASP A 41 4.53 18.31 28.18
C ASP A 41 3.15 18.90 27.86
N PRO A 42 2.22 18.08 27.31
CA PRO A 42 0.89 18.55 26.96
C PRO A 42 0.06 19.00 28.19
N ALA A 43 0.40 18.55 29.39
CA ALA A 43 -0.31 18.94 30.62
C ALA A 43 0.05 20.36 31.05
N THR A 44 1.27 20.79 30.80
CA THR A 44 1.74 22.13 31.19
C THR A 44 1.85 23.10 30.02
N GLY A 45 1.76 22.60 28.77
CA GLY A 45 1.98 23.38 27.54
C GLY A 45 3.39 23.93 27.38
N LYS A 46 4.36 23.42 28.12
CA LYS A 46 5.74 23.94 28.17
C LYS A 46 6.73 22.93 27.51
N MET A 47 7.74 23.52 26.89
CA MET A 47 8.97 22.82 26.51
C MET A 47 10.03 23.01 27.61
N PRO A 48 10.92 22.04 27.84
CA PRO A 48 12.02 22.22 28.77
C PRO A 48 13.00 23.29 28.24
N ASP A 49 13.57 24.07 29.18
CA ASP A 49 14.52 25.14 28.87
C ASP A 49 15.82 24.64 28.21
N ALA A 50 16.12 23.37 28.34
CA ALA A 50 17.28 22.72 27.73
C ALA A 50 16.94 21.32 27.22
N ILE A 51 17.33 21.04 25.97
CA ILE A 51 17.16 19.74 25.31
C ILE A 51 18.55 19.11 25.14
N LYS A 52 18.76 17.91 25.69
CA LYS A 52 19.97 17.13 25.40
C LYS A 52 19.87 16.55 23.98
N VAL A 53 20.56 17.13 23.04
CA VAL A 53 20.76 16.58 21.70
C VAL A 53 21.98 15.67 21.76
N GLY A 54 21.75 14.37 21.75
CA GLY A 54 22.81 13.36 21.73
C GLY A 54 22.78 12.56 20.44
N ASN A 55 23.94 12.25 19.90
CA ASN A 55 24.11 11.29 18.82
C ASN A 55 23.87 9.89 19.44
N ARG A 56 22.61 9.45 19.49
CA ARG A 56 22.30 8.09 19.91
C ARG A 56 22.45 7.17 18.71
N THR A 57 23.48 6.36 18.70
CA THR A 57 23.49 5.14 17.89
C THR A 57 22.27 4.32 18.26
N LEU A 58 21.39 4.06 17.28
CA LEU A 58 20.23 3.18 17.46
C LEU A 58 20.76 1.81 17.87
N GLY A 59 20.61 1.43 19.12
CA GLY A 59 20.95 0.11 19.59
C GLY A 59 19.98 -0.93 19.00
N LYS A 60 20.41 -2.20 18.91
CA LYS A 60 19.58 -3.32 18.43
C LYS A 60 18.19 -3.42 19.08
N PHE A 61 18.01 -2.87 20.28
CA PHE A 61 16.76 -2.87 21.04
C PHE A 61 15.81 -1.72 20.70
N GLN A 62 16.21 -0.79 19.82
CA GLN A 62 15.40 0.36 19.40
C GLN A 62 14.78 0.18 18.01
N LEU A 63 15.21 -0.84 17.25
CA LEU A 63 14.54 -1.29 16.06
C LEU A 63 13.30 -2.07 16.52
N GLU A 64 12.11 -1.54 16.26
CA GLU A 64 10.90 -2.34 16.44
C GLU A 64 11.04 -3.61 15.61
N ARG A 65 10.76 -4.75 16.24
CA ARG A 65 10.79 -6.05 15.58
C ARG A 65 9.84 -6.01 14.40
N GLN A 66 10.31 -6.38 13.22
CA GLN A 66 9.43 -6.62 12.08
C GLN A 66 8.38 -7.66 12.46
N ILE A 67 7.12 -7.42 12.07
CA ILE A 67 6.02 -8.33 12.36
C ILE A 67 6.23 -9.64 11.60
N LEU A 68 6.67 -9.53 10.33
CA LEU A 68 7.08 -10.66 9.52
C LEU A 68 8.62 -10.74 9.50
N GLU A 69 9.16 -11.78 10.10
CA GLU A 69 10.62 -12.01 10.14
C GLU A 69 11.16 -12.31 8.74
N GLY A 70 12.30 -11.72 8.39
CA GLY A 70 12.98 -11.96 7.12
C GLY A 70 12.44 -11.19 5.93
N VAL A 71 11.57 -10.19 6.15
CA VAL A 71 11.12 -9.29 5.08
C VAL A 71 12.22 -8.29 4.73
N ASP A 72 12.50 -8.15 3.44
CA ASP A 72 13.48 -7.19 2.92
C ASP A 72 13.08 -5.75 3.23
N PRO A 73 14.05 -4.84 3.45
CA PRO A 73 13.75 -3.44 3.69
C PRO A 73 13.17 -2.79 2.44
N PHE A 74 12.19 -1.90 2.63
CA PHE A 74 11.71 -1.03 1.58
C PHE A 74 12.76 0.07 1.30
N ALA A 75 12.92 0.45 0.03
CA ALA A 75 13.79 1.56 -0.33
C ALA A 75 13.33 2.85 0.37
N ILE A 76 14.28 3.57 0.96
CA ILE A 76 14.01 4.84 1.62
C ILE A 76 13.61 5.87 0.58
N ASP A 77 12.44 6.47 0.77
CA ASP A 77 11.98 7.58 -0.05
C ASP A 77 12.62 8.89 0.43
N LEU A 78 13.16 9.67 -0.52
CA LEU A 78 13.64 10.99 -0.22
C LEU A 78 12.47 11.91 0.11
N GLN A 79 12.63 12.73 1.14
CA GLN A 79 11.66 13.77 1.45
C GLN A 79 11.88 14.96 0.51
N ALA A 80 10.79 15.48 -0.05
CA ALA A 80 10.85 16.75 -0.77
C ALA A 80 11.21 17.90 0.19
N GLU A 81 11.74 19.00 -0.35
CA GLU A 81 12.10 20.20 0.43
C GLU A 81 11.00 20.70 1.38
N HIS A 82 9.73 20.42 1.04
CA HIS A 82 8.56 20.77 1.85
C HIS A 82 8.18 19.74 2.90
N GLY A 83 8.94 18.65 3.05
CA GLY A 83 8.70 17.60 4.04
C GLY A 83 7.68 16.52 3.63
N PHE A 84 7.07 16.61 2.43
CA PHE A 84 6.19 15.55 1.91
C PHE A 84 6.99 14.45 1.23
N ASN A 85 6.63 13.19 1.49
CA ASN A 85 7.29 12.00 0.97
C ASN A 85 6.52 11.31 -0.18
N ASN A 86 5.52 11.97 -0.75
CA ASN A 86 4.65 11.42 -1.80
C ASN A 86 4.68 12.21 -3.12
N ARG A 87 5.67 13.09 -3.33
CA ARG A 87 5.84 13.79 -4.61
C ARG A 87 6.41 12.86 -5.68
N GLY A 88 5.71 12.76 -6.79
CA GLY A 88 6.09 11.89 -7.92
C GLY A 88 7.48 12.20 -8.49
N GLU A 89 7.90 13.47 -8.45
CA GLU A 89 9.22 13.93 -8.92
C GLU A 89 10.37 13.40 -8.09
N GLU A 90 10.13 13.11 -6.80
CA GLU A 90 11.14 12.60 -5.87
C GLU A 90 11.15 11.05 -5.81
N LEU A 91 10.12 10.41 -6.36
CA LEU A 91 9.97 8.96 -6.36
C LEU A 91 10.52 8.37 -7.68
N SER A 92 11.84 8.22 -7.73
CA SER A 92 12.53 7.70 -8.93
C SER A 92 12.30 6.20 -9.15
N VAL A 93 12.43 5.78 -10.41
CA VAL A 93 12.42 4.37 -10.81
C VAL A 93 13.79 4.02 -11.38
N SER A 94 14.47 3.08 -10.75
CA SER A 94 15.67 2.47 -11.29
C SER A 94 15.49 0.96 -11.46
N PRO A 95 16.23 0.28 -12.35
CA PRO A 95 16.22 -1.17 -12.44
C PRO A 95 16.52 -1.85 -11.11
N LEU A 96 17.46 -1.30 -10.34
CA LEU A 96 17.81 -1.78 -9.00
C LEU A 96 16.64 -1.68 -8.01
N LEU A 97 15.85 -0.61 -8.10
CA LEU A 97 14.65 -0.46 -7.28
C LEU A 97 13.59 -1.51 -7.63
N LEU A 98 13.36 -1.79 -8.93
CA LEU A 98 12.41 -2.82 -9.34
C LEU A 98 12.85 -4.21 -8.86
N GLU A 99 14.13 -4.51 -8.93
CA GLU A 99 14.70 -5.75 -8.42
C GLU A 99 14.52 -5.87 -6.90
N SER A 100 14.78 -4.78 -6.17
CA SER A 100 14.54 -4.71 -4.73
C SER A 100 13.06 -4.91 -4.38
N LEU A 101 12.14 -4.34 -5.15
CA LEU A 101 10.70 -4.49 -4.91
C LEU A 101 10.20 -5.92 -5.24
N LEU A 102 10.80 -6.59 -6.22
CA LEU A 102 10.50 -8.00 -6.50
C LEU A 102 11.03 -8.91 -5.37
N SER A 103 12.24 -8.64 -4.89
CA SER A 103 12.81 -9.34 -3.73
C SER A 103 11.95 -9.13 -2.49
N LEU A 104 11.54 -7.90 -2.25
CA LEU A 104 10.63 -7.54 -1.17
C LEU A 104 9.29 -8.30 -1.27
N GLY A 105 8.64 -8.29 -2.44
CA GLY A 105 7.38 -9.02 -2.63
C GLY A 105 7.53 -10.52 -2.34
N ARG A 106 8.65 -11.13 -2.74
CA ARG A 106 8.98 -12.52 -2.42
C ARG A 106 9.20 -12.73 -0.93
N SER A 107 9.99 -11.86 -0.28
CA SER A 107 10.28 -11.98 1.15
C SER A 107 9.02 -11.88 2.01
N ILE A 108 8.03 -11.08 1.61
CA ILE A 108 6.75 -10.97 2.31
C ILE A 108 5.98 -12.28 2.28
N VAL A 109 5.71 -12.83 1.08
CA VAL A 109 4.85 -14.01 0.93
C VAL A 109 5.54 -15.31 1.37
N HIS A 110 6.87 -15.31 1.46
CA HIS A 110 7.66 -16.45 1.96
C HIS A 110 8.17 -16.26 3.39
N ALA A 111 7.76 -15.19 4.08
CA ALA A 111 8.09 -15.02 5.49
C ALA A 111 7.59 -16.24 6.29
N PRO A 112 8.37 -16.75 7.26
CA PRO A 112 8.03 -17.99 7.99
C PRO A 112 6.65 -17.98 8.65
N GLU A 113 6.20 -16.80 9.09
CA GLU A 113 4.92 -16.64 9.80
C GLU A 113 3.80 -16.11 8.88
N PHE A 114 4.05 -15.97 7.56
CA PHE A 114 3.09 -15.37 6.63
C PHE A 114 1.72 -16.02 6.69
N ASP A 115 1.65 -17.35 6.64
CA ASP A 115 0.38 -18.10 6.63
C ASP A 115 -0.41 -17.90 7.93
N ALA A 116 0.26 -17.64 9.06
CA ALA A 116 -0.40 -17.33 10.33
C ALA A 116 -0.91 -15.88 10.40
N TYR A 117 -0.29 -14.96 9.65
CA TYR A 117 -0.65 -13.53 9.68
C TYR A 117 -1.65 -13.13 8.60
N THR A 118 -1.71 -13.85 7.47
CA THR A 118 -2.68 -13.55 6.40
C THR A 118 -4.07 -14.12 6.69
N GLY A 119 -5.10 -13.32 6.43
CA GLY A 119 -6.48 -13.79 6.43
C GLY A 119 -6.86 -14.63 5.19
N LEU A 120 -5.91 -14.84 4.27
CA LEU A 120 -6.14 -15.50 2.99
C LEU A 120 -5.59 -16.94 2.93
N ALA A 121 -4.99 -17.44 4.02
CA ALA A 121 -4.32 -18.75 4.06
C ALA A 121 -5.24 -19.91 3.65
N ASP A 122 -6.46 -19.95 4.18
CA ASP A 122 -7.42 -21.04 3.94
C ASP A 122 -8.34 -20.81 2.74
N THR A 123 -8.24 -19.67 2.08
CA THR A 123 -9.09 -19.31 0.93
C THR A 123 -8.25 -19.12 -0.34
N PHE A 124 -7.51 -18.06 -0.46
CA PHE A 124 -6.76 -17.69 -1.66
C PHE A 124 -5.50 -18.55 -1.90
N PHE A 125 -4.78 -18.93 -0.84
CA PHE A 125 -3.56 -19.73 -0.93
C PHE A 125 -3.81 -21.24 -0.83
N LYS A 126 -5.06 -21.66 -0.70
CA LYS A 126 -5.49 -23.06 -0.73
C LYS A 126 -6.25 -23.34 -2.02
N GLU A 127 -5.99 -24.51 -2.59
CA GLU A 127 -6.67 -24.94 -3.82
C GLU A 127 -8.20 -24.92 -3.65
N GLN A 128 -8.87 -24.35 -4.64
CA GLN A 128 -10.32 -24.18 -4.69
C GLN A 128 -10.88 -25.01 -5.85
N GLU A 129 -12.20 -25.30 -5.81
CA GLU A 129 -12.91 -25.89 -6.93
C GLU A 129 -13.05 -24.92 -8.12
N SER A 130 -12.95 -23.62 -7.87
CA SER A 130 -13.02 -22.56 -8.87
C SER A 130 -11.77 -22.53 -9.75
N SER A 131 -11.94 -22.07 -10.99
CA SER A 131 -10.79 -21.87 -11.87
C SER A 131 -9.79 -20.84 -11.30
N ILE A 132 -8.52 -20.99 -11.62
CA ILE A 132 -7.49 -20.00 -11.22
C ILE A 132 -7.85 -18.59 -11.71
N GLY A 133 -8.47 -18.48 -12.89
CA GLY A 133 -8.92 -17.20 -13.43
C GLY A 133 -9.97 -16.54 -12.56
N ASP A 134 -10.93 -17.31 -12.03
CA ASP A 134 -11.99 -16.79 -11.17
C ASP A 134 -11.45 -16.37 -9.80
N VAL A 135 -10.44 -17.05 -9.28
CA VAL A 135 -9.76 -16.69 -8.02
C VAL A 135 -8.88 -15.45 -8.19
N LEU A 136 -8.15 -15.37 -9.30
CA LEU A 136 -7.19 -14.27 -9.52
C LEU A 136 -7.85 -12.96 -9.96
N ARG A 137 -8.94 -12.99 -10.73
CA ARG A 137 -9.58 -11.76 -11.24
C ARG A 137 -9.93 -10.77 -10.15
N PRO A 138 -10.72 -11.11 -9.10
CA PRO A 138 -11.09 -10.16 -8.06
C PRO A 138 -9.88 -9.68 -7.25
N PHE A 139 -8.87 -10.53 -7.07
CA PHE A 139 -7.64 -10.16 -6.39
C PHE A 139 -6.83 -9.14 -7.20
N LEU A 140 -6.69 -9.36 -8.51
CA LEU A 140 -6.00 -8.44 -9.43
C LEU A 140 -6.74 -7.10 -9.53
N GLU A 141 -8.07 -7.10 -9.64
CA GLU A 141 -8.89 -5.89 -9.68
C GLU A 141 -8.70 -5.05 -8.41
N ARG A 142 -8.63 -5.70 -7.27
CA ARG A 142 -8.35 -5.04 -5.98
C ARG A 142 -6.91 -4.53 -5.92
N ALA A 143 -5.93 -5.33 -6.34
CA ALA A 143 -4.51 -4.95 -6.34
C ALA A 143 -4.23 -3.77 -7.29
N PHE A 144 -4.84 -3.79 -8.47
CA PHE A 144 -4.64 -2.76 -9.50
C PHE A 144 -5.65 -1.62 -9.44
N ARG A 145 -6.58 -1.71 -8.49
CA ARG A 145 -7.56 -0.67 -8.18
C ARG A 145 -8.45 -0.29 -9.38
N GLY A 146 -8.78 -1.27 -10.20
CA GLY A 146 -9.59 -1.08 -11.40
C GLY A 146 -9.79 -2.36 -12.21
N PRO A 147 -10.49 -2.30 -13.33
CA PRO A 147 -10.79 -3.45 -14.16
C PRO A 147 -9.51 -4.07 -14.74
N VAL A 148 -9.52 -5.39 -14.88
CA VAL A 148 -8.39 -6.17 -15.40
C VAL A 148 -8.78 -6.77 -16.75
N GLU A 149 -7.99 -6.44 -17.77
CA GLU A 149 -8.14 -7.00 -19.11
C GLU A 149 -7.87 -8.50 -19.12
N ASP A 150 -8.61 -9.26 -19.90
CA ASP A 150 -8.47 -10.72 -20.02
C ASP A 150 -7.05 -11.15 -20.37
N ALA A 151 -6.38 -10.44 -21.30
CA ALA A 151 -5.00 -10.73 -21.65
C ALA A 151 -4.02 -10.57 -20.47
N ALA A 152 -4.28 -9.65 -19.57
CA ALA A 152 -3.48 -9.49 -18.34
C ALA A 152 -3.77 -10.63 -17.35
N LEU A 153 -5.04 -10.97 -17.15
CA LEU A 153 -5.43 -12.11 -16.31
C LEU A 153 -4.78 -13.40 -16.78
N GLN A 154 -4.86 -13.69 -18.10
CA GLN A 154 -4.30 -14.93 -18.66
C GLN A 154 -2.79 -15.04 -18.47
N ARG A 155 -2.03 -13.93 -18.43
CA ARG A 155 -0.60 -13.98 -18.10
C ARG A 155 -0.35 -14.44 -16.67
N TYR A 156 -1.16 -14.00 -15.69
CA TYR A 156 -1.04 -14.45 -14.31
C TYR A 156 -1.50 -15.90 -14.12
N VAL A 157 -2.55 -16.31 -14.84
CA VAL A 157 -3.00 -17.72 -14.88
C VAL A 157 -1.91 -18.63 -15.43
N ALA A 158 -1.32 -18.28 -16.57
CA ALA A 158 -0.23 -19.04 -17.17
C ALA A 158 1.00 -19.09 -16.23
N PHE A 159 1.32 -17.98 -15.56
CA PHE A 159 2.41 -17.94 -14.60
C PHE A 159 2.13 -18.84 -13.38
N HIS A 160 0.89 -18.84 -12.87
CA HIS A 160 0.50 -19.77 -11.80
C HIS A 160 0.75 -21.23 -12.21
N HIS A 161 0.25 -21.67 -13.39
CA HIS A 161 0.41 -23.04 -13.84
C HIS A 161 1.89 -23.45 -14.05
N ALA A 162 2.71 -22.51 -14.55
CA ALA A 162 4.15 -22.75 -14.68
C ALA A 162 4.83 -22.95 -13.32
N GLU A 163 4.49 -22.09 -12.35
CA GLU A 163 5.01 -22.18 -10.98
C GLU A 163 4.47 -23.42 -10.23
N GLU A 164 3.24 -23.79 -10.43
CA GLU A 164 2.65 -25.00 -9.85
C GLU A 164 3.33 -26.25 -10.39
N THR A 165 3.57 -26.31 -11.71
CA THR A 165 4.34 -27.39 -12.34
C THR A 165 5.77 -27.47 -11.79
N ARG A 166 6.40 -26.32 -11.53
CA ARG A 166 7.77 -26.23 -11.02
C ARG A 166 7.87 -26.61 -9.53
N THR A 167 6.89 -26.21 -8.72
CA THR A 167 6.94 -26.36 -7.25
C THR A 167 6.19 -27.59 -6.74
N GLY A 168 5.28 -28.15 -7.55
CA GLY A 168 4.34 -29.20 -7.13
C GLY A 168 3.31 -28.72 -6.10
N SER A 169 3.09 -27.41 -5.96
CA SER A 169 2.23 -26.85 -4.91
C SER A 169 1.45 -25.63 -5.38
N TYR A 170 0.12 -25.72 -5.32
CA TYR A 170 -0.79 -24.60 -5.57
C TYR A 170 -0.45 -23.37 -4.71
N GLY A 171 -0.28 -23.56 -3.40
CA GLY A 171 -0.01 -22.45 -2.47
C GLY A 171 1.32 -21.74 -2.77
N LEU A 172 2.37 -22.47 -3.13
CA LEU A 172 3.65 -21.86 -3.53
C LEU A 172 3.54 -21.13 -4.87
N ALA A 173 2.77 -21.66 -5.81
CA ALA A 173 2.49 -21.00 -7.08
C ALA A 173 1.73 -19.69 -6.86
N MET A 174 0.69 -19.70 -6.00
CA MET A 174 -0.05 -18.49 -5.64
C MET A 174 0.83 -17.45 -4.93
N LYS A 175 1.73 -17.86 -4.03
CA LYS A 175 2.72 -16.97 -3.41
C LYS A 175 3.63 -16.31 -4.46
N SER A 176 4.09 -17.07 -5.47
CA SER A 176 4.88 -16.55 -6.59
C SER A 176 4.09 -15.51 -7.40
N VAL A 177 2.81 -15.78 -7.68
CA VAL A 177 1.92 -14.84 -8.38
C VAL A 177 1.73 -13.56 -7.58
N VAL A 178 1.48 -13.66 -6.29
CA VAL A 178 1.33 -12.48 -5.41
C VAL A 178 2.61 -11.66 -5.37
N ALA A 179 3.78 -12.29 -5.25
CA ALA A 179 5.07 -11.58 -5.29
C ALA A 179 5.24 -10.77 -6.59
N ALA A 180 4.86 -11.36 -7.73
CA ALA A 180 4.89 -10.68 -9.02
C ALA A 180 3.89 -9.52 -9.10
N ILE A 181 2.70 -9.67 -8.51
CA ILE A 181 1.70 -8.60 -8.42
C ILE A 181 2.22 -7.43 -7.59
N LEU A 182 2.80 -7.69 -6.41
CA LEU A 182 3.35 -6.67 -5.51
C LEU A 182 4.51 -5.87 -6.12
N ALA A 183 5.24 -6.45 -7.08
CA ALA A 183 6.30 -5.81 -7.84
C ALA A 183 5.81 -5.20 -9.18
N SER A 184 4.55 -5.40 -9.53
CA SER A 184 3.99 -4.91 -10.79
C SER A 184 3.90 -3.38 -10.81
N PRO A 185 4.24 -2.71 -11.93
CA PRO A 185 3.98 -1.28 -12.08
C PRO A 185 2.51 -0.89 -11.83
N LYS A 186 1.54 -1.73 -12.19
CA LYS A 186 0.12 -1.48 -11.91
C LYS A 186 -0.20 -1.44 -10.42
N PHE A 187 0.55 -2.16 -9.59
CA PHE A 187 0.42 -2.09 -8.13
C PHE A 187 1.21 -0.91 -7.56
N LEU A 188 2.44 -0.72 -8.01
CA LEU A 188 3.39 0.23 -7.44
C LEU A 188 3.10 1.69 -7.79
N TYR A 189 2.42 1.94 -8.92
CA TYR A 189 2.18 3.30 -9.39
C TYR A 189 0.70 3.68 -9.31
N VAL A 190 0.47 4.92 -8.91
CA VAL A 190 -0.80 5.62 -9.03
C VAL A 190 -0.74 6.43 -10.32
N PHE A 191 -1.69 6.16 -11.20
CA PHE A 191 -1.86 6.90 -12.45
C PHE A 191 -2.99 7.90 -12.22
N GLU A 192 -2.72 9.18 -12.47
CA GLU A 192 -3.71 10.23 -12.36
C GLU A 192 -4.04 10.78 -13.74
N GLY A 193 -5.27 10.67 -14.07
CA GLY A 193 -6.12 11.15 -15.14
C GLY A 193 -5.60 11.89 -16.35
N LYS A 194 -6.45 11.95 -17.36
CA LYS A 194 -6.27 12.79 -18.54
C LYS A 194 -6.70 14.22 -18.19
N SER A 195 -5.88 15.20 -18.56
CA SER A 195 -6.32 16.60 -18.55
C SER A 195 -7.22 16.88 -19.75
N ASP A 196 -8.27 17.68 -19.56
CA ASP A 196 -9.01 18.28 -20.65
C ASP A 196 -8.18 19.37 -21.37
N GLN A 197 -8.79 20.02 -22.36
CA GLN A 197 -8.13 21.09 -23.11
C GLN A 197 -7.81 22.34 -22.27
N GLU A 198 -8.46 22.50 -21.12
CA GLU A 198 -8.27 23.60 -20.17
C GLU A 198 -7.26 23.22 -19.04
N GLY A 199 -6.70 22.00 -19.10
CA GLY A 199 -5.77 21.50 -18.08
C GLY A 199 -6.44 20.97 -16.83
N LYS A 200 -7.78 20.84 -16.81
CA LYS A 200 -8.54 20.28 -15.70
C LYS A 200 -8.45 18.75 -15.73
N LEU A 201 -8.09 18.15 -14.61
CA LEU A 201 -8.06 16.70 -14.46
C LEU A 201 -9.49 16.11 -14.53
N LEU A 202 -9.70 15.23 -15.51
CA LEU A 202 -10.92 14.42 -15.59
C LEU A 202 -10.60 13.06 -15.00
N LEU A 203 -11.14 12.81 -13.81
CA LEU A 203 -10.99 11.51 -13.13
C LEU A 203 -12.16 10.61 -13.51
N ASP A 204 -11.88 9.36 -13.84
CA ASP A 204 -12.91 8.34 -13.86
C ASP A 204 -13.23 7.89 -12.42
N ASP A 205 -14.28 7.06 -12.27
CA ASP A 205 -14.72 6.61 -10.94
C ASP A 205 -13.66 5.77 -10.22
N TYR A 206 -12.86 4.97 -10.93
CA TYR A 206 -11.77 4.18 -10.33
C TYR A 206 -10.60 5.07 -9.91
N GLU A 207 -10.25 6.06 -10.71
CA GLU A 207 -9.23 7.07 -10.37
C GLU A 207 -9.66 7.88 -9.14
N LEU A 208 -10.95 8.25 -9.08
CA LEU A 208 -11.53 8.96 -7.94
C LEU A 208 -11.50 8.07 -6.68
N ALA A 209 -11.91 6.80 -6.78
CA ALA A 209 -11.84 5.83 -5.68
C ALA A 209 -10.41 5.68 -5.16
N GLN A 210 -9.45 5.53 -6.07
CA GLN A 210 -8.03 5.43 -5.72
C GLN A 210 -7.52 6.68 -5.02
N ARG A 211 -7.84 7.87 -5.55
CA ARG A 211 -7.43 9.15 -4.97
C ARG A 211 -7.99 9.34 -3.57
N LEU A 212 -9.28 9.05 -3.39
CA LEU A 212 -9.96 9.16 -2.11
C LEU A 212 -9.36 8.21 -1.07
N SER A 213 -9.11 6.97 -1.43
CA SER A 213 -8.57 5.96 -0.49
C SER A 213 -7.13 6.26 -0.09
N PHE A 214 -6.26 6.65 -1.02
CA PHE A 214 -4.90 7.04 -0.67
C PHE A 214 -4.85 8.33 0.14
N PHE A 215 -5.75 9.27 -0.09
CA PHE A 215 -5.82 10.51 0.68
C PHE A 215 -6.28 10.24 2.13
N LEU A 216 -7.37 9.50 2.31
CA LEU A 216 -7.97 9.29 3.63
C LEU A 216 -7.29 8.16 4.42
N TRP A 217 -6.89 7.08 3.75
CA TRP A 217 -6.38 5.87 4.39
C TRP A 217 -4.93 5.54 4.08
N SER A 218 -4.31 6.27 3.15
CA SER A 218 -2.99 5.91 2.59
C SER A 218 -2.92 4.44 2.15
N SER A 219 -4.00 3.91 1.59
CA SER A 219 -4.16 2.50 1.22
C SER A 219 -5.05 2.35 -0.01
N ILE A 220 -5.15 1.11 -0.51
CA ILE A 220 -6.04 0.75 -1.62
C ILE A 220 -7.51 0.93 -1.26
N PRO A 221 -8.41 1.16 -2.27
CA PRO A 221 -9.84 1.20 -2.07
C PRO A 221 -10.38 -0.12 -1.50
N ASP A 222 -11.37 -0.05 -0.63
CA ASP A 222 -12.10 -1.22 -0.16
C ASP A 222 -13.24 -1.64 -1.12
N ALA A 223 -13.86 -2.78 -0.82
CA ALA A 223 -14.90 -3.34 -1.69
C ALA A 223 -16.11 -2.41 -1.91
N PRO A 224 -16.66 -1.71 -0.88
CA PRO A 224 -17.76 -0.77 -1.10
C PRO A 224 -17.40 0.40 -2.02
N LEU A 225 -16.18 0.94 -1.88
CA LEU A 225 -15.71 2.03 -2.72
C LEU A 225 -15.46 1.59 -4.16
N MET A 226 -14.86 0.42 -4.36
CA MET A 226 -14.67 -0.19 -5.67
C MET A 226 -16.00 -0.54 -6.36
N GLU A 227 -16.99 -0.97 -5.59
CA GLU A 227 -18.31 -1.27 -6.13
C GLU A 227 -19.05 -0.01 -6.60
N ALA A 228 -18.94 1.10 -5.85
CA ALA A 228 -19.49 2.39 -6.29
C ALA A 228 -18.79 2.87 -7.58
N ALA A 229 -17.47 2.71 -7.67
CA ALA A 229 -16.70 3.02 -8.89
C ALA A 229 -17.13 2.13 -10.08
N ARG A 230 -17.30 0.82 -9.85
CA ARG A 230 -17.73 -0.13 -10.90
C ARG A 230 -19.08 0.21 -11.48
N ARG A 231 -20.00 0.77 -10.66
CA ARG A 231 -21.33 1.21 -11.10
C ARG A 231 -21.34 2.59 -11.77
N GLY A 232 -20.19 3.30 -11.79
CA GLY A 232 -20.12 4.65 -12.33
C GLY A 232 -20.91 5.69 -11.50
N GLU A 233 -21.02 5.46 -10.19
CA GLU A 233 -21.84 6.28 -9.29
C GLU A 233 -21.00 7.21 -8.41
N LEU A 234 -19.68 7.02 -8.36
CA LEU A 234 -18.83 7.72 -7.39
C LEU A 234 -18.69 9.22 -7.68
N THR A 235 -18.94 9.65 -8.91
CA THR A 235 -18.97 11.07 -9.29
C THR A 235 -20.28 11.78 -8.88
N GLN A 236 -21.29 11.04 -8.44
CA GLN A 236 -22.54 11.62 -7.89
C GLN A 236 -22.26 12.15 -6.47
N VAL A 237 -22.64 13.41 -6.22
CA VAL A 237 -22.29 14.10 -4.96
C VAL A 237 -22.76 13.36 -3.71
N GLU A 238 -23.99 12.84 -3.74
CA GLU A 238 -24.60 12.13 -2.62
C GLU A 238 -23.86 10.81 -2.30
N VAL A 239 -23.46 10.07 -3.35
CA VAL A 239 -22.70 8.83 -3.21
C VAL A 239 -21.30 9.13 -2.70
N LEU A 240 -20.63 10.13 -3.28
CA LEU A 240 -19.30 10.56 -2.85
C LEU A 240 -19.31 10.99 -1.39
N GLU A 241 -20.26 11.84 -1.00
CA GLU A 241 -20.39 12.30 0.39
C GLU A 241 -20.62 11.14 1.37
N SER A 242 -21.49 10.20 1.00
CA SER A 242 -21.75 8.99 1.79
C SER A 242 -20.47 8.15 1.98
N GLN A 243 -19.71 7.93 0.89
CA GLN A 243 -18.45 7.19 0.96
C GLN A 243 -17.40 7.93 1.81
N VAL A 244 -17.27 9.24 1.65
CA VAL A 244 -16.33 10.05 2.46
C VAL A 244 -16.68 9.96 3.96
N ARG A 245 -17.96 10.11 4.34
CA ARG A 245 -18.40 9.97 5.74
C ARG A 245 -18.05 8.60 6.30
N ARG A 246 -18.42 7.54 5.58
CA ARG A 246 -18.10 6.16 5.96
C ARG A 246 -16.58 5.97 6.13
N MET A 247 -15.79 6.50 5.23
CA MET A 247 -14.34 6.37 5.25
C MET A 247 -13.69 7.16 6.38
N LEU A 248 -14.24 8.28 6.78
CA LEU A 248 -13.78 9.06 7.93
C LEU A 248 -14.10 8.37 9.27
N ASP A 249 -15.23 7.64 9.34
CA ASP A 249 -15.62 6.86 10.51
C ASP A 249 -14.80 5.56 10.66
N ASP A 250 -14.11 5.11 9.59
CA ASP A 250 -13.26 3.92 9.61
C ASP A 250 -11.93 4.22 10.35
N PRO A 251 -11.44 3.31 11.22
CA PRO A 251 -10.17 3.48 11.92
C PRO A 251 -8.96 3.79 11.03
N ARG A 252 -8.98 3.38 9.76
CA ARG A 252 -7.93 3.68 8.77
C ARG A 252 -7.80 5.19 8.48
N SER A 253 -8.83 5.99 8.74
CA SER A 253 -8.80 7.46 8.59
C SER A 253 -7.74 8.13 9.46
N ARG A 254 -7.24 7.42 10.47
CA ARG A 254 -6.09 7.84 11.26
C ARG A 254 -4.86 8.16 10.40
N ALA A 255 -4.70 7.47 9.27
CA ALA A 255 -3.66 7.72 8.30
C ALA A 255 -3.68 9.17 7.76
N LEU A 256 -4.86 9.79 7.63
CA LEU A 256 -4.98 11.19 7.22
C LEU A 256 -4.28 12.12 8.21
N SER A 257 -4.48 11.92 9.50
CA SER A 257 -3.84 12.76 10.54
C SER A 257 -2.33 12.45 10.68
N GLU A 258 -1.95 11.20 10.59
CA GLU A 258 -0.55 10.76 10.75
C GLU A 258 0.32 11.13 9.54
N ASN A 259 -0.22 11.02 8.33
CA ASN A 259 0.54 11.30 7.10
C ASN A 259 0.37 12.73 6.62
N PHE A 260 -0.87 13.17 6.40
CA PHE A 260 -1.12 14.50 5.83
C PHE A 260 -0.96 15.61 6.87
N ALA A 261 -1.74 15.55 7.97
CA ALA A 261 -1.74 16.65 8.93
C ALA A 261 -0.38 16.82 9.62
N ARG A 262 0.29 15.71 9.98
CA ARG A 262 1.61 15.73 10.59
C ARG A 262 2.68 16.32 9.66
N GLN A 263 2.68 15.94 8.39
CA GLN A 263 3.63 16.49 7.41
C GLN A 263 3.33 17.96 7.10
N TRP A 264 2.04 18.31 6.98
CA TRP A 264 1.61 19.69 6.72
C TRP A 264 1.92 20.63 7.88
N LEU A 265 1.71 20.18 9.12
CA LEU A 265 1.96 20.96 10.35
C LEU A 265 3.42 20.84 10.82
N ARG A 266 4.24 20.00 10.19
CA ARG A 266 5.64 19.71 10.57
C ARG A 266 5.79 19.28 12.06
N LEU A 267 4.87 18.41 12.54
CA LEU A 267 4.86 17.88 13.90
C LEU A 267 5.76 16.64 14.04
#